data_d780890a57a48f1d467535ace57db0f4
#
_entry.id   d780890a57a48f1d467535ace57db0f4
#
_cell.length_a   1.000
_cell.length_b   1.000
_cell.length_c   1.000
_cell.angle_alpha   90.00
_cell.angle_beta   90.00
_cell.angle_gamma   90.00
#
_symmetry.space_group_name_H-M   'P 1'
#
loop_
_entity.id
_entity.type
_entity.pdbx_description
1 polymer ?
#
loop_
_entity_poly.entity_id
_entity_poly.type
_entity_poly.pdbx_seq_one_letter_code
_entity_poly.pdbx_strand_id
1 'polypeptide(L)'
;MFIGDGGTLVMGIVMSVFVIRILRHGSMSEVYDAVNIGLVPFTLAVLSVPVFDTLRVMTTRILKRKSPFHPDKTHLHHMFIRLGCSHAATTLAILILNFFVVLCWWISYMIGCSIDVQLYIVLVLSILITSGLYNFMEWHIRHKTQFVRLLHRIGYRTHLNRTGIFFWLQKKMDRM
;
A
#
# COMPACT_ATOMS: atom_id res chain seq x y z
N MET A 1 2.45 19.34 0.82
CA MET A 1 3.02 19.66 -0.50
C MET A 1 2.31 18.78 -1.50
N PHE A 2 1.33 19.32 -2.22
CA PHE A 2 0.74 18.59 -3.35
C PHE A 2 1.84 18.51 -4.42
N ILE A 3 2.34 17.30 -4.64
CA ILE A 3 3.07 16.99 -5.86
C ILE A 3 2.03 17.12 -6.95
N GLY A 4 1.92 18.24 -7.62
CA GLY A 4 0.88 18.49 -8.63
C GLY A 4 0.80 17.36 -9.66
N ASP A 5 -0.22 17.36 -10.51
CA ASP A 5 -0.48 16.29 -11.51
C ASP A 5 0.78 15.93 -12.32
N GLY A 6 1.65 16.92 -12.61
CA GLY A 6 2.94 16.67 -13.25
C GLY A 6 3.90 15.79 -12.44
N GLY A 7 3.96 15.98 -11.13
CA GLY A 7 4.85 15.19 -10.26
C GLY A 7 4.37 13.74 -10.11
N THR A 8 3.07 13.50 -10.03
CA THR A 8 2.50 12.14 -9.98
C THR A 8 2.72 11.38 -11.30
N LEU A 9 2.61 12.07 -12.45
CA LEU A 9 2.92 11.49 -13.76
C LEU A 9 4.39 11.11 -13.88
N VAL A 10 5.31 12.00 -13.47
CA VAL A 10 6.76 11.70 -13.48
C VAL A 10 7.08 10.49 -12.59
N MET A 11 6.53 10.43 -11.38
CA MET A 11 6.72 9.27 -10.50
C MET A 11 6.17 7.98 -11.12
N GLY A 12 5.01 8.04 -11.77
CA GLY A 12 4.44 6.89 -12.48
C GLY A 12 5.33 6.39 -13.61
N ILE A 13 5.89 7.31 -14.42
CA ILE A 13 6.82 6.97 -15.51
C ILE A 13 8.10 6.36 -14.94
N VAL A 14 8.72 6.97 -13.92
CA VAL A 14 9.94 6.46 -13.29
C VAL A 14 9.73 5.05 -12.75
N MET A 15 8.63 4.81 -12.04
CA MET A 15 8.29 3.48 -11.53
C MET A 15 8.06 2.46 -12.65
N SER A 16 7.37 2.85 -13.73
CA SER A 16 7.14 1.98 -14.88
C SER A 16 8.44 1.58 -15.57
N VAL A 17 9.35 2.55 -15.81
CA VAL A 17 10.67 2.29 -16.39
C VAL A 17 11.50 1.37 -15.48
N PHE A 18 11.44 1.58 -14.16
CA PHE A 18 12.14 0.76 -13.19
C PHE A 18 11.66 -0.70 -13.22
N VAL A 19 10.33 -0.91 -13.21
CA VAL A 19 9.71 -2.23 -13.31
C VAL A 19 10.11 -2.93 -14.61
N ILE A 20 9.99 -2.23 -15.76
CA ILE A 20 10.35 -2.79 -17.06
C ILE A 20 11.84 -3.19 -17.09
N ARG A 21 12.72 -2.37 -16.52
CA ARG A 21 14.16 -2.69 -16.43
C ARG A 21 14.42 -3.94 -15.60
N ILE A 22 13.80 -4.06 -14.43
CA ILE A 22 13.95 -5.26 -13.58
C ILE A 22 13.50 -6.51 -14.35
N LEU A 23 12.31 -6.48 -14.93
CA LEU A 23 11.75 -7.62 -15.64
C LEU A 23 12.58 -8.00 -16.88
N ARG A 24 13.08 -7.00 -17.62
CA ARG A 24 13.91 -7.24 -18.82
C ARG A 24 15.27 -7.84 -18.48
N HIS A 25 15.96 -7.35 -17.44
CA HIS A 25 17.26 -7.89 -17.05
C HIS A 25 17.14 -9.32 -16.51
N GLY A 26 16.06 -9.62 -15.80
CA GLY A 26 15.82 -10.96 -15.29
C GLY A 26 15.57 -12.01 -16.36
N SER A 27 14.98 -11.62 -17.50
CA SER A 27 14.74 -12.54 -18.63
C SER A 27 16.00 -12.85 -19.45
N MET A 28 17.08 -12.10 -19.26
CA MET A 28 18.34 -12.26 -20.01
C MET A 28 19.46 -12.95 -19.20
N SER A 29 19.23 -13.27 -17.93
CA SER A 29 20.27 -13.81 -17.05
C SER A 29 19.89 -15.22 -16.61
N GLU A 30 20.59 -16.23 -17.16
CA GLU A 30 20.52 -17.64 -16.73
C GLU A 30 20.76 -17.80 -15.21
N VAL A 31 21.43 -16.83 -14.58
CA VAL A 31 21.68 -16.79 -13.14
C VAL A 31 20.40 -16.65 -12.33
N TYR A 32 19.40 -15.89 -12.82
CA TYR A 32 18.13 -15.70 -12.12
C TYR A 32 17.23 -16.93 -12.19
N ASP A 33 17.28 -17.67 -13.29
CA ASP A 33 16.55 -18.94 -13.43
C ASP A 33 17.17 -20.02 -12.57
N ALA A 34 18.50 -20.06 -12.48
CA ALA A 34 19.23 -21.01 -11.63
C ALA A 34 18.98 -20.82 -10.12
N VAL A 35 18.66 -19.59 -9.68
CA VAL A 35 18.45 -19.25 -8.26
C VAL A 35 16.96 -19.18 -7.89
N ASN A 36 16.05 -19.45 -8.84
CA ASN A 36 14.58 -19.44 -8.61
C ASN A 36 14.04 -18.11 -8.06
N ILE A 37 14.72 -16.99 -8.33
CA ILE A 37 14.24 -15.66 -7.92
C ILE A 37 13.10 -15.24 -8.84
N GLY A 38 11.89 -15.29 -8.35
CA GLY A 38 10.71 -14.79 -9.04
C GLY A 38 10.73 -13.27 -9.14
N LEU A 39 11.27 -12.69 -10.22
CA LEU A 39 11.30 -11.22 -10.40
C LEU A 39 9.91 -10.62 -10.56
N VAL A 40 8.97 -11.33 -11.16
CA VAL A 40 7.57 -10.89 -11.25
C VAL A 40 6.92 -10.86 -9.88
N PRO A 41 6.94 -11.95 -9.06
CA PRO A 41 6.48 -11.91 -7.68
C PRO A 41 7.15 -10.84 -6.83
N PHE A 42 8.48 -10.67 -6.96
CA PHE A 42 9.22 -9.62 -6.24
C PHE A 42 8.71 -8.22 -6.59
N THR A 43 8.61 -7.91 -7.87
CA THR A 43 8.15 -6.59 -8.33
C THR A 43 6.72 -6.31 -7.86
N LEU A 44 5.84 -7.31 -7.94
CA LEU A 44 4.48 -7.22 -7.41
C LEU A 44 4.45 -7.06 -5.89
N ALA A 45 5.34 -7.72 -5.15
CA ALA A 45 5.44 -7.57 -3.70
C ALA A 45 5.83 -6.14 -3.31
N VAL A 46 6.82 -5.56 -3.99
CA VAL A 46 7.26 -4.17 -3.75
C VAL A 46 6.16 -3.16 -4.06
N LEU A 47 5.37 -3.39 -5.09
CA LEU A 47 4.27 -2.51 -5.52
C LEU A 47 2.90 -2.96 -5.01
N SER A 48 2.83 -3.91 -4.08
CA SER A 48 1.59 -4.57 -3.69
C SER A 48 0.51 -3.60 -3.21
N VAL A 49 0.79 -2.78 -2.21
CA VAL A 49 -0.21 -1.88 -1.65
C VAL A 49 -0.66 -0.81 -2.65
N PRO A 50 0.22 -0.03 -3.32
CA PRO A 50 -0.23 1.00 -4.25
C PRO A 50 -1.00 0.44 -5.46
N VAL A 51 -0.58 -0.68 -6.01
CA VAL A 51 -1.25 -1.30 -7.18
C VAL A 51 -2.59 -1.88 -6.78
N PHE A 52 -2.63 -2.74 -5.76
CA PHE A 52 -3.87 -3.42 -5.39
C PHE A 52 -4.89 -2.51 -4.71
N ASP A 53 -4.47 -1.45 -3.97
CA ASP A 53 -5.40 -0.45 -3.47
C ASP A 53 -6.04 0.34 -4.63
N THR A 54 -5.27 0.71 -5.64
CA THR A 54 -5.79 1.38 -6.84
C THR A 54 -6.78 0.47 -7.60
N LEU A 55 -6.41 -0.79 -7.84
CA LEU A 55 -7.29 -1.77 -8.49
C LEU A 55 -8.59 -1.98 -7.71
N ARG A 56 -8.52 -2.10 -6.40
CA ARG A 56 -9.69 -2.21 -5.52
C ARG A 56 -10.63 -1.02 -5.68
N VAL A 57 -10.07 0.20 -5.64
CA VAL A 57 -10.88 1.42 -5.79
C VAL A 57 -11.52 1.49 -7.17
N MET A 58 -10.76 1.23 -8.24
CA MET A 58 -11.28 1.19 -9.62
C MET A 58 -12.39 0.14 -9.77
N THR A 59 -12.16 -1.09 -9.30
CA THR A 59 -13.17 -2.16 -9.34
C THR A 59 -14.44 -1.77 -8.58
N THR A 60 -14.29 -1.20 -7.38
CA THR A 60 -15.45 -0.74 -6.58
C THR A 60 -16.26 0.34 -7.30
N ARG A 61 -15.59 1.24 -8.04
CA ARG A 61 -16.26 2.29 -8.84
C ARG A 61 -17.04 1.68 -10.01
N ILE A 62 -16.39 0.77 -10.75
CA ILE A 62 -17.02 0.07 -11.89
C ILE A 62 -18.27 -0.68 -11.41
N LEU A 63 -18.18 -1.42 -10.31
CA LEU A 63 -19.32 -2.14 -9.72
C LEU A 63 -20.45 -1.21 -9.31
N LYS A 64 -20.14 0.03 -8.92
CA LYS A 64 -21.11 1.09 -8.61
C LYS A 64 -21.55 1.90 -9.85
N ARG A 65 -21.22 1.45 -11.05
CA ARG A 65 -21.50 2.12 -12.33
C ARG A 65 -20.98 3.56 -12.41
N LYS A 66 -19.83 3.82 -11.76
CA LYS A 66 -19.12 5.11 -11.80
C LYS A 66 -17.88 5.00 -12.67
N SER A 67 -17.41 6.14 -13.19
CA SER A 67 -16.13 6.18 -13.89
C SER A 67 -14.99 5.71 -12.98
N PRO A 68 -14.09 4.83 -13.45
CA PRO A 68 -12.93 4.38 -12.66
C PRO A 68 -11.99 5.52 -12.27
N PHE A 69 -11.99 6.63 -13.00
CA PHE A 69 -11.15 7.81 -12.78
C PHE A 69 -11.86 8.90 -11.96
N HIS A 70 -13.05 8.64 -11.44
CA HIS A 70 -13.74 9.64 -10.61
C HIS A 70 -12.98 9.90 -9.32
N PRO A 71 -12.73 11.17 -8.91
CA PRO A 71 -12.07 11.50 -7.66
C PRO A 71 -12.86 10.96 -6.46
N ASP A 72 -12.18 10.33 -5.54
CA ASP A 72 -12.84 9.70 -4.41
C ASP A 72 -11.84 9.57 -3.22
N LYS A 73 -12.38 9.46 -2.01
CA LYS A 73 -11.63 9.33 -0.74
C LYS A 73 -11.70 7.92 -0.16
N THR A 74 -11.76 6.88 -1.01
CA THR A 74 -11.90 5.48 -0.57
C THR A 74 -10.58 4.71 -0.55
N HIS A 75 -9.46 5.36 -0.84
CA HIS A 75 -8.13 4.75 -0.71
C HIS A 75 -7.80 4.38 0.74
N LEU A 76 -6.93 3.38 0.91
CA LEU A 76 -6.53 2.85 2.21
C LEU A 76 -6.00 3.95 3.16
N HIS A 77 -5.22 4.91 2.65
CA HIS A 77 -4.70 6.01 3.45
C HIS A 77 -5.79 6.91 4.04
N HIS A 78 -6.88 7.17 3.30
CA HIS A 78 -8.01 7.93 3.84
C HIS A 78 -8.73 7.20 4.96
N MET A 79 -8.73 5.87 4.95
CA MET A 79 -9.29 5.07 6.03
C MET A 79 -8.49 5.26 7.33
N PHE A 80 -7.16 5.23 7.28
CA PHE A 80 -6.31 5.48 8.46
C PHE A 80 -6.48 6.89 9.01
N ILE A 81 -6.61 7.90 8.13
CA ILE A 81 -6.90 9.28 8.55
C ILE A 81 -8.26 9.36 9.25
N ARG A 82 -9.30 8.69 8.73
CA ARG A 82 -10.61 8.60 9.40
C ARG A 82 -10.55 7.92 10.78
N LEU A 83 -9.59 7.03 11.00
CA LEU A 83 -9.30 6.43 12.31
C LEU A 83 -8.52 7.36 13.25
N GLY A 84 -8.26 8.60 12.84
CA GLY A 84 -7.57 9.60 13.64
C GLY A 84 -6.05 9.51 13.62
N CYS A 85 -5.46 8.72 12.72
CA CYS A 85 -4.01 8.65 12.56
C CYS A 85 -3.47 9.93 11.91
N SER A 86 -2.29 10.38 12.34
CA SER A 86 -1.57 11.46 11.64
C SER A 86 -1.10 11.01 10.26
N HIS A 87 -0.81 11.95 9.36
CA HIS A 87 -0.30 11.62 8.01
C HIS A 87 0.97 10.78 8.07
N ALA A 88 1.90 11.10 8.98
CA ALA A 88 3.13 10.34 9.17
C ALA A 88 2.87 8.91 9.65
N ALA A 89 1.97 8.72 10.63
CA ALA A 89 1.59 7.40 11.10
C ALA A 89 0.86 6.58 10.02
N THR A 90 0.02 7.22 9.22
CA THR A 90 -0.65 6.60 8.08
C THR A 90 0.36 6.10 7.04
N THR A 91 1.32 6.93 6.67
CA THR A 91 2.40 6.54 5.74
C THR A 91 3.21 5.38 6.29
N LEU A 92 3.61 5.46 7.57
CA LEU A 92 4.35 4.39 8.23
C LEU A 92 3.55 3.07 8.26
N ALA A 93 2.26 3.12 8.58
CA ALA A 93 1.39 1.95 8.59
C ALA A 93 1.31 1.29 7.20
N ILE A 94 1.15 2.08 6.14
CA ILE A 94 1.13 1.58 4.76
C ILE A 94 2.47 0.96 4.38
N LEU A 95 3.60 1.59 4.75
CA LEU A 95 4.93 1.05 4.51
C LEU A 95 5.15 -0.28 5.24
N ILE A 96 4.70 -0.39 6.50
CA ILE A 96 4.77 -1.65 7.26
C ILE A 96 3.96 -2.75 6.59
N LEU A 97 2.74 -2.45 6.13
CA LEU A 97 1.90 -3.41 5.42
C LEU A 97 2.57 -3.89 4.12
N ASN A 98 3.15 -2.95 3.36
CA ASN A 98 3.86 -3.30 2.13
C ASN A 98 5.12 -4.13 2.43
N PHE A 99 5.90 -3.73 3.44
CA PHE A 99 7.08 -4.47 3.88
C PHE A 99 6.74 -5.89 4.34
N PHE A 100 5.59 -6.09 4.98
CA PHE A 100 5.11 -7.41 5.36
C PHE A 100 4.90 -8.31 4.13
N VAL A 101 4.34 -7.81 3.04
CA VAL A 101 4.19 -8.58 1.79
C VAL A 101 5.55 -8.96 1.21
N VAL A 102 6.49 -8.01 1.18
CA VAL A 102 7.87 -8.26 0.71
C VAL A 102 8.55 -9.31 1.58
N LEU A 103 8.37 -9.25 2.89
CA LEU A 103 8.93 -10.22 3.83
C LEU A 103 8.36 -11.64 3.59
N CYS A 104 7.05 -11.75 3.37
CA CYS A 104 6.42 -13.04 3.06
C CYS A 104 6.92 -13.61 1.72
N TRP A 105 7.08 -12.75 0.70
CA TRP A 105 7.73 -13.17 -0.55
C TRP A 105 9.15 -13.64 -0.29
N TRP A 106 9.97 -12.90 0.49
CA TRP A 106 11.35 -13.27 0.82
C TRP A 106 11.43 -14.61 1.55
N ILE A 107 10.53 -14.85 2.51
CA ILE A 107 10.45 -16.14 3.22
C ILE A 107 10.10 -17.28 2.24
N SER A 108 9.14 -17.09 1.34
CA SER A 108 8.77 -18.10 0.35
C SER A 108 9.93 -18.43 -0.60
N TYR A 109 10.72 -17.43 -0.95
CA TYR A 109 11.95 -17.60 -1.72
C TYR A 109 13.00 -18.42 -0.94
N MET A 110 13.23 -18.08 0.34
CA MET A 110 14.21 -18.80 1.20
C MET A 110 13.84 -20.27 1.43
N ILE A 111 12.56 -20.60 1.46
CA ILE A 111 12.05 -21.97 1.58
C ILE A 111 12.22 -22.74 0.24
N GLY A 112 12.56 -22.06 -0.85
CA GLY A 112 12.71 -22.68 -2.16
C GLY A 112 11.40 -22.94 -2.90
N CYS A 113 10.34 -22.15 -2.61
CA CYS A 113 9.08 -22.26 -3.31
C CYS A 113 9.24 -21.93 -4.80
N SER A 114 8.46 -22.62 -5.66
CA SER A 114 8.41 -22.31 -7.08
C SER A 114 7.95 -20.86 -7.32
N ILE A 115 8.31 -20.30 -8.47
CA ILE A 115 7.94 -18.92 -8.85
C ILE A 115 6.43 -18.72 -8.83
N ASP A 116 5.65 -19.72 -9.27
CA ASP A 116 4.19 -19.67 -9.25
C ASP A 116 3.64 -19.57 -7.83
N VAL A 117 4.18 -20.35 -6.90
CA VAL A 117 3.77 -20.32 -5.49
C VAL A 117 4.10 -18.97 -4.86
N GLN A 118 5.31 -18.42 -5.14
CA GLN A 118 5.68 -17.07 -4.70
C GLN A 118 4.68 -16.02 -5.22
N LEU A 119 4.29 -16.12 -6.50
CA LEU A 119 3.31 -15.24 -7.13
C LEU A 119 1.94 -15.33 -6.44
N TYR A 120 1.43 -16.54 -6.22
CA TYR A 120 0.14 -16.74 -5.54
C TYR A 120 0.14 -16.19 -4.11
N ILE A 121 1.22 -16.38 -3.35
CA ILE A 121 1.36 -15.83 -2.00
C ILE A 121 1.25 -14.29 -2.05
N VAL A 122 1.99 -13.64 -2.95
CA VAL A 122 1.97 -12.19 -3.09
C VAL A 122 0.58 -11.68 -3.50
N LEU A 123 -0.08 -12.32 -4.47
CA LEU A 123 -1.41 -11.95 -4.95
C LEU A 123 -2.45 -12.06 -3.82
N VAL A 124 -2.49 -13.20 -3.13
CA VAL A 124 -3.45 -13.44 -2.05
C VAL A 124 -3.25 -12.46 -0.91
N LEU A 125 -2.00 -12.26 -0.45
CA LEU A 125 -1.70 -11.31 0.63
C LEU A 125 -2.04 -9.87 0.24
N SER A 126 -1.73 -9.46 -0.98
CA SER A 126 -2.04 -8.10 -1.47
C SER A 126 -3.54 -7.85 -1.50
N ILE A 127 -4.34 -8.81 -1.96
CA ILE A 127 -5.80 -8.71 -1.97
C ILE A 127 -6.35 -8.70 -0.53
N LEU A 128 -5.84 -9.55 0.36
CA LEU A 128 -6.27 -9.58 1.76
C LEU A 128 -5.95 -8.28 2.49
N ILE A 129 -4.77 -7.71 2.28
CA ILE A 129 -4.37 -6.45 2.92
C ILE A 129 -5.18 -5.29 2.35
N THR A 130 -5.32 -5.16 1.05
CA THR A 130 -5.99 -3.99 0.47
C THR A 130 -7.52 -4.08 0.53
N SER A 131 -8.10 -5.23 0.18
CA SER A 131 -9.57 -5.41 0.17
C SER A 131 -10.09 -5.94 1.49
N GLY A 132 -9.43 -6.94 2.07
CA GLY A 132 -9.84 -7.57 3.33
C GLY A 132 -9.77 -6.61 4.49
N LEU A 133 -8.60 -6.01 4.72
CA LEU A 133 -8.39 -5.04 5.80
C LEU A 133 -9.32 -3.82 5.64
N TYR A 134 -9.45 -3.29 4.41
CA TYR A 134 -10.33 -2.15 4.15
C TYR A 134 -11.79 -2.47 4.48
N ASN A 135 -12.33 -3.57 3.98
CA ASN A 135 -13.71 -3.97 4.22
C ASN A 135 -13.97 -4.28 5.70
N PHE A 136 -13.02 -4.95 6.36
CA PHE A 136 -13.08 -5.23 7.79
C PHE A 136 -13.15 -3.94 8.61
N MET A 137 -12.25 -2.99 8.33
CA MET A 137 -12.21 -1.70 9.02
C MET A 137 -13.45 -0.86 8.72
N GLU A 138 -13.91 -0.82 7.47
CA GLU A 138 -15.11 -0.08 7.08
C GLU A 138 -16.36 -0.64 7.80
N TRP A 139 -16.47 -1.95 7.91
CA TRP A 139 -17.54 -2.60 8.67
C TRP A 139 -17.53 -2.18 10.15
N HIS A 140 -16.35 -2.23 10.78
CA HIS A 140 -16.19 -1.82 12.18
C HIS A 140 -16.47 -0.33 12.40
N ILE A 141 -16.06 0.54 11.47
CA ILE A 141 -16.33 1.98 11.51
C ILE A 141 -17.83 2.24 11.44
N ARG A 142 -18.54 1.57 10.54
CA ARG A 142 -20.01 1.70 10.39
C ARG A 142 -20.76 1.25 11.64
N HIS A 143 -20.32 0.19 12.29
CA HIS A 143 -20.96 -0.36 13.49
C HIS A 143 -20.46 0.28 14.80
N LYS A 144 -19.58 1.30 14.74
CA LYS A 144 -19.03 2.02 15.91
C LYS A 144 -18.54 1.09 17.02
N THR A 145 -17.87 0.01 16.68
CA THR A 145 -17.43 -1.04 17.60
C THR A 145 -16.43 -0.50 18.64
N GLN A 146 -16.29 -1.22 19.77
CA GLN A 146 -15.27 -0.86 20.78
C GLN A 146 -13.85 -0.87 20.21
N PHE A 147 -13.60 -1.76 19.24
CA PHE A 147 -12.34 -1.84 18.53
C PHE A 147 -11.98 -0.54 17.80
N VAL A 148 -12.93 0.10 17.12
CA VAL A 148 -12.71 1.41 16.46
C VAL A 148 -12.44 2.50 17.49
N ARG A 149 -13.12 2.47 18.66
CA ARG A 149 -12.84 3.43 19.76
C ARG A 149 -11.42 3.28 20.30
N LEU A 150 -10.92 2.05 20.41
CA LEU A 150 -9.55 1.77 20.82
C LEU A 150 -8.56 2.29 19.75
N LEU A 151 -8.81 1.98 18.47
CA LEU A 151 -7.98 2.47 17.36
C LEU A 151 -7.97 3.99 17.27
N HIS A 152 -9.12 4.65 17.44
CA HIS A 152 -9.19 6.11 17.53
C HIS A 152 -8.33 6.68 18.68
N ARG A 153 -8.33 6.01 19.83
CA ARG A 153 -7.50 6.43 20.96
C ARG A 153 -6.00 6.27 20.66
N ILE A 154 -5.62 5.18 19.99
CA ILE A 154 -4.24 4.94 19.55
C ILE A 154 -3.87 5.93 18.44
N GLY A 155 -4.72 6.10 17.43
CA GLY A 155 -4.52 7.02 16.32
C GLY A 155 -4.33 8.46 16.81
N TYR A 156 -5.12 8.91 17.76
CA TYR A 156 -4.97 10.24 18.35
C TYR A 156 -3.63 10.44 19.09
N ARG A 157 -3.05 9.38 19.64
CA ARG A 157 -1.72 9.41 20.27
C ARG A 157 -0.58 9.52 19.26
N THR A 158 -0.83 9.26 17.96
CA THR A 158 0.18 9.41 16.91
C THR A 158 0.43 10.87 16.52
N HIS A 159 -0.42 11.78 17.01
CA HIS A 159 -0.16 13.22 16.91
C HIS A 159 0.92 13.59 17.93
N LEU A 160 2.11 13.90 17.44
CA LEU A 160 3.27 14.28 18.27
C LEU A 160 2.96 15.50 19.15
N ASN A 161 3.60 15.53 20.31
CA ASN A 161 3.43 16.55 21.33
C ASN A 161 3.41 17.98 20.77
N ARG A 162 2.54 18.83 21.31
CA ARG A 162 2.22 20.19 20.81
C ARG A 162 3.35 21.23 20.85
N THR A 163 4.60 20.83 21.10
CA THR A 163 5.75 21.73 21.20
C THR A 163 6.96 21.18 20.45
N GLY A 164 7.58 22.00 19.59
CA GLY A 164 8.83 21.68 18.88
C GLY A 164 8.75 21.75 17.35
N ILE A 165 9.91 21.64 16.71
CA ILE A 165 10.08 21.71 15.24
C ILE A 165 9.23 20.63 14.53
N PHE A 166 9.16 19.42 15.10
CA PHE A 166 8.34 18.32 14.57
C PHE A 166 6.84 18.63 14.59
N PHE A 167 6.34 19.32 15.62
CA PHE A 167 4.95 19.77 15.66
C PHE A 167 4.65 20.82 14.58
N TRP A 168 5.57 21.74 14.36
CA TRP A 168 5.44 22.73 13.31
C TRP A 168 5.42 22.10 11.92
N LEU A 169 6.32 21.13 11.65
CA LEU A 169 6.37 20.37 10.41
C LEU A 169 5.09 19.54 10.21
N GLN A 170 4.62 18.85 11.24
CA GLN A 170 3.40 18.06 11.20
C GLN A 170 2.17 18.95 10.94
N LYS A 171 2.06 20.08 11.65
CA LYS A 171 0.98 21.06 11.45
C LYS A 171 1.01 21.67 10.05
N LYS A 172 2.20 21.81 9.46
CA LYS A 172 2.36 22.28 8.08
C LYS A 172 1.93 21.21 7.07
N MET A 173 2.22 19.92 7.34
CA MET A 173 1.80 18.81 6.49
C MET A 173 0.28 18.54 6.60
N ASP A 174 -0.29 18.68 7.79
CA ASP A 174 -1.73 18.45 8.03
C ASP A 174 -2.62 19.58 7.45
N ARG A 175 -2.04 20.73 7.10
CA ARG A 175 -2.71 21.86 6.42
C ARG A 175 -2.62 21.82 4.89
N MET A 176 -1.80 20.93 4.34
CA MET A 176 -1.63 20.71 2.91
C MET A 176 -2.49 19.54 2.43
#